data_b8905e5d15f0ae5734e2fc2cef66b76a
#
_entry.id   b8905e5d15f0ae5734e2fc2cef66b76a
#
_cell.length_a   1.000
_cell.length_b   1.000
_cell.length_c   1.000
_cell.angle_alpha   90.00
_cell.angle_beta   90.00
_cell.angle_gamma   90.00
#
_symmetry.space_group_name_H-M   'P 1'
#
loop_
_entity.id
_entity.type
_entity.pdbx_description
1 polymer ?
#
loop_
_entity_poly.entity_id
_entity_poly.type
_entity_poly.pdbx_seq_one_letter_code
_entity_poly.pdbx_strand_id
1 'polypeptide(L)'
;MNMKKRMLSIVLSGAMAVSTAVSAGSFSAFAVAQCVAYSGSNVNDQDYVQWSDTVKSYLTVCDNGNYMRVQSGAIKGKLLVEYYSSDFEPLSTKLIDNELPIFGAFYDSGNNYYVLSGQENPKQNDTLEVFRITKYDKNWNKIKSCGLYGANTTVPFDAGSARMTHSGDHLLVRTCHEMYKSSDGNNHQANVTIEVDMPSMTITDSYTGIMNVDYGYVSHSFNQFIKTDGNHIVALDHGDAHPRSAVLVKYNSDFTTGKFFPSYFEQVSNIDVVTYPEYTLSL
;
A
#
# COMPACT_ATOMS: atom_id res chain seq x y z
N MET A 1 -33.78 27.03 14.64
CA MET A 1 -33.74 25.55 14.69
C MET A 1 -33.59 25.14 16.16
N ASN A 2 -34.52 24.39 16.64
CA ASN A 2 -34.92 24.30 18.04
C ASN A 2 -33.90 23.53 18.91
N MET A 3 -33.39 24.17 19.95
CA MET A 3 -32.43 23.63 20.96
C MET A 3 -32.93 22.29 21.59
N LYS A 4 -34.24 22.05 21.64
CA LYS A 4 -34.85 20.82 22.17
C LYS A 4 -34.54 19.58 21.31
N LYS A 5 -34.29 19.71 19.99
CA LYS A 5 -33.94 18.57 19.14
C LYS A 5 -32.49 18.13 19.30
N ARG A 6 -31.59 19.03 19.71
CA ARG A 6 -30.19 18.68 19.96
C ARG A 6 -29.96 17.95 21.28
N MET A 7 -30.76 18.28 22.31
CA MET A 7 -30.70 17.56 23.58
C MET A 7 -31.22 16.10 23.47
N LEU A 8 -32.24 15.88 22.63
CA LEU A 8 -32.80 14.54 22.47
C LEU A 8 -31.82 13.58 21.75
N SER A 9 -31.03 14.10 20.78
CA SER A 9 -30.02 13.30 20.10
C SER A 9 -28.85 12.90 21.01
N ILE A 10 -28.44 13.79 21.94
CA ILE A 10 -27.35 13.52 22.88
C ILE A 10 -27.79 12.49 23.94
N VAL A 11 -29.05 12.56 24.38
CA VAL A 11 -29.60 11.59 25.37
C VAL A 11 -29.79 10.22 24.75
N LEU A 12 -30.18 10.10 23.48
CA LEU A 12 -30.33 8.80 22.82
C LEU A 12 -28.93 8.14 22.57
N SER A 13 -27.92 8.91 22.24
CA SER A 13 -26.54 8.41 22.08
C SER A 13 -25.95 7.93 23.40
N GLY A 14 -26.26 8.62 24.50
CA GLY A 14 -25.81 8.22 25.85
C GLY A 14 -26.52 6.99 26.39
N ALA A 15 -27.81 6.80 26.06
CA ALA A 15 -28.59 5.67 26.55
C ALA A 15 -28.22 4.33 25.89
N MET A 16 -27.77 4.34 24.61
CA MET A 16 -27.28 3.12 23.95
C MET A 16 -25.91 2.67 24.49
N ALA A 17 -25.08 3.57 24.98
CA ALA A 17 -23.77 3.23 25.54
C ALA A 17 -23.86 2.57 26.92
N VAL A 18 -24.96 2.74 27.66
CA VAL A 18 -25.09 2.24 29.05
C VAL A 18 -25.81 0.89 29.11
N SER A 19 -26.61 0.51 28.11
CA SER A 19 -27.40 -0.73 28.15
C SER A 19 -26.65 -2.00 27.75
N THR A 20 -25.38 -1.89 27.26
CA THR A 20 -24.57 -3.06 26.87
C THR A 20 -23.51 -3.45 27.90
N ALA A 21 -23.51 -2.83 29.09
CA ALA A 21 -22.43 -2.99 30.08
C ALA A 21 -22.72 -4.05 31.16
N VAL A 22 -23.70 -4.94 31.00
CA VAL A 22 -23.99 -5.96 32.00
C VAL A 22 -24.18 -7.34 31.37
N SER A 23 -23.10 -8.01 31.02
CA SER A 23 -22.99 -9.47 31.04
C SER A 23 -21.53 -9.89 31.06
N ALA A 24 -21.20 -10.86 31.89
CA ALA A 24 -19.85 -11.36 32.17
C ALA A 24 -19.25 -12.17 31.01
N GLY A 25 -19.11 -11.50 29.87
CA GLY A 25 -18.39 -11.97 28.66
C GLY A 25 -17.64 -10.80 28.02
N SER A 26 -17.12 -9.89 28.80
CA SER A 26 -16.84 -8.50 28.49
C SER A 26 -15.72 -8.22 27.49
N PHE A 27 -14.79 -9.14 27.24
CA PHE A 27 -13.67 -8.84 26.33
C PHE A 27 -14.08 -8.84 24.84
N SER A 28 -14.92 -9.77 24.43
CA SER A 28 -15.40 -9.83 23.04
C SER A 28 -16.41 -8.71 22.73
N ALA A 29 -17.29 -8.37 23.68
CA ALA A 29 -18.25 -7.28 23.49
C ALA A 29 -17.57 -5.91 23.40
N PHE A 30 -16.54 -5.67 24.18
CA PHE A 30 -15.75 -4.44 24.11
C PHE A 30 -14.98 -4.34 22.78
N ALA A 31 -14.35 -5.45 22.36
CA ALA A 31 -13.64 -5.49 21.08
C ALA A 31 -14.58 -5.28 19.88
N VAL A 32 -15.76 -5.87 19.91
CA VAL A 32 -16.81 -5.67 18.87
C VAL A 32 -17.28 -4.23 18.84
N ALA A 33 -17.57 -3.62 19.98
CA ALA A 33 -17.97 -2.22 20.05
C ALA A 33 -16.87 -1.28 19.49
N GLN A 34 -15.62 -1.57 19.81
CA GLN A 34 -14.48 -0.83 19.27
C GLN A 34 -14.34 -1.02 17.76
N CYS A 35 -14.50 -2.22 17.26
CA CYS A 35 -14.49 -2.52 15.84
C CYS A 35 -15.56 -1.73 15.08
N VAL A 36 -16.80 -1.72 15.56
CA VAL A 36 -17.90 -0.95 14.96
C VAL A 36 -17.60 0.54 14.94
N ALA A 37 -16.99 1.08 16.00
CA ALA A 37 -16.64 2.49 16.07
C ALA A 37 -15.60 2.89 14.99
N TYR A 38 -14.63 2.02 14.71
CA TYR A 38 -13.62 2.28 13.69
C TYR A 38 -14.09 1.96 12.27
N SER A 39 -14.95 0.97 12.09
CA SER A 39 -15.52 0.62 10.79
C SER A 39 -16.33 1.75 10.17
N GLY A 40 -16.88 2.66 10.99
CA GLY A 40 -17.53 3.87 10.54
C GLY A 40 -16.58 4.94 9.98
N SER A 41 -15.27 4.76 10.13
CA SER A 41 -14.23 5.69 9.70
C SER A 41 -13.58 5.19 8.41
N ASN A 42 -14.32 5.18 7.31
CA ASN A 42 -13.76 4.77 6.03
C ASN A 42 -12.86 5.85 5.46
N VAL A 43 -11.55 5.62 5.48
CA VAL A 43 -10.55 6.58 4.96
C VAL A 43 -10.65 6.81 3.46
N ASN A 44 -11.32 5.91 2.73
CA ASN A 44 -11.53 6.06 1.29
C ASN A 44 -12.71 6.99 0.95
N ASP A 45 -13.50 7.42 1.93
CA ASP A 45 -14.58 8.41 1.76
C ASP A 45 -14.07 9.85 1.90
N GLN A 46 -12.79 10.03 2.23
CA GLN A 46 -12.16 11.34 2.28
C GLN A 46 -11.81 11.83 0.87
N ASP A 47 -11.35 13.06 0.74
CA ASP A 47 -10.76 13.61 -0.49
C ASP A 47 -9.55 12.78 -0.90
N TYR A 48 -9.81 11.70 -1.63
CA TYR A 48 -8.87 10.67 -1.98
C TYR A 48 -8.70 10.59 -3.49
N VAL A 49 -7.53 10.96 -3.94
CA VAL A 49 -7.17 10.89 -5.35
C VAL A 49 -6.57 9.51 -5.64
N GLN A 50 -7.42 8.56 -5.99
CA GLN A 50 -7.07 7.13 -6.14
C GLN A 50 -5.93 6.86 -7.12
N TRP A 51 -5.79 7.70 -8.11
CA TRP A 51 -4.76 7.55 -9.14
C TRP A 51 -3.41 8.18 -8.77
N SER A 52 -3.34 8.93 -7.67
CA SER A 52 -2.11 9.60 -7.22
C SER A 52 -1.77 9.36 -5.75
N ASP A 53 -2.46 8.46 -5.08
CA ASP A 53 -2.28 8.15 -3.67
C ASP A 53 -2.11 6.65 -3.43
N THR A 54 -1.47 6.30 -2.31
CA THR A 54 -1.42 4.91 -1.85
C THR A 54 -2.81 4.43 -1.45
N VAL A 55 -3.12 3.17 -1.70
CA VAL A 55 -4.35 2.55 -1.21
C VAL A 55 -4.30 2.43 0.30
N LYS A 56 -5.28 3.00 0.97
CA LYS A 56 -5.31 3.10 2.45
C LYS A 56 -6.13 2.01 3.13
N SER A 57 -6.87 1.21 2.37
CA SER A 57 -7.71 0.13 2.91
C SER A 57 -7.64 -1.11 2.02
N TYR A 58 -7.37 -2.24 2.65
CA TYR A 58 -7.24 -3.55 2.02
C TYR A 58 -8.20 -4.52 2.66
N LEU A 59 -8.92 -5.31 1.85
CA LEU A 59 -9.77 -6.40 2.31
C LEU A 59 -9.18 -7.71 1.79
N THR A 60 -9.04 -8.69 2.67
CA THR A 60 -8.58 -10.03 2.31
C THR A 60 -9.44 -11.09 2.98
N VAL A 61 -9.49 -12.28 2.40
CA VAL A 61 -10.16 -13.46 2.95
C VAL A 61 -9.16 -14.21 3.81
N CYS A 62 -9.54 -14.52 5.06
CA CYS A 62 -8.74 -15.34 5.96
C CYS A 62 -8.93 -16.84 5.64
N ASP A 63 -8.01 -17.69 6.10
CA ASP A 63 -8.04 -19.14 5.87
C ASP A 63 -9.32 -19.83 6.38
N ASN A 64 -9.97 -19.25 7.38
CA ASN A 64 -11.23 -19.73 7.96
C ASN A 64 -12.50 -19.20 7.24
N GLY A 65 -12.34 -18.49 6.12
CA GLY A 65 -13.45 -17.90 5.37
C GLY A 65 -13.97 -16.56 5.91
N ASN A 66 -13.42 -16.07 7.00
CA ASN A 66 -13.69 -14.72 7.52
C ASN A 66 -12.95 -13.66 6.69
N TYR A 67 -13.27 -12.40 6.93
CA TYR A 67 -12.60 -11.28 6.28
C TYR A 67 -11.69 -10.55 7.25
N MET A 68 -10.59 -10.04 6.73
CA MET A 68 -9.70 -9.11 7.43
C MET A 68 -9.59 -7.82 6.61
N ARG A 69 -9.81 -6.69 7.27
CA ARG A 69 -9.58 -5.37 6.70
C ARG A 69 -8.36 -4.74 7.37
N VAL A 70 -7.43 -4.25 6.57
CA VAL A 70 -6.25 -3.51 7.04
C VAL A 70 -6.36 -2.10 6.49
N GLN A 71 -6.33 -1.09 7.36
CA GLN A 71 -6.39 0.30 6.90
C GLN A 71 -5.43 1.21 7.67
N SER A 72 -4.90 2.19 6.94
CA SER A 72 -4.11 3.29 7.46
C SER A 72 -4.93 4.58 7.48
N GLY A 73 -4.60 5.51 8.38
CA GLY A 73 -5.23 6.82 8.45
C GLY A 73 -6.45 6.90 9.39
N ALA A 74 -7.07 5.80 9.74
CA ALA A 74 -8.17 5.79 10.71
C ALA A 74 -7.71 6.19 12.12
N ILE A 75 -6.49 5.79 12.48
CA ILE A 75 -5.85 6.14 13.76
C ILE A 75 -4.43 6.64 13.46
N LYS A 76 -4.08 7.81 14.00
CA LYS A 76 -2.77 8.39 13.77
C LYS A 76 -1.63 7.46 14.23
N GLY A 77 -0.70 7.17 13.33
CA GLY A 77 0.49 6.37 13.60
C GLY A 77 0.23 4.87 13.78
N LYS A 78 -0.96 4.38 13.41
CA LYS A 78 -1.33 2.98 13.54
C LYS A 78 -1.96 2.46 12.23
N LEU A 79 -1.76 1.16 12.00
CA LEU A 79 -2.65 0.39 11.14
C LEU A 79 -3.79 -0.16 12.00
N LEU A 80 -5.00 0.00 11.52
CA LEU A 80 -6.19 -0.63 12.08
C LEU A 80 -6.44 -1.94 11.33
N VAL A 81 -6.41 -3.05 12.05
CA VAL A 81 -6.72 -4.38 11.53
C VAL A 81 -8.05 -4.80 12.14
N GLU A 82 -9.03 -5.05 11.31
CA GLU A 82 -10.37 -5.44 11.69
C GLU A 82 -10.69 -6.83 11.13
N TYR A 83 -11.31 -7.66 11.95
CA TYR A 83 -11.75 -8.98 11.54
C TYR A 83 -13.28 -9.05 11.53
N TYR A 84 -13.84 -9.65 10.49
CA TYR A 84 -15.25 -9.82 10.28
C TYR A 84 -15.58 -11.28 9.98
N SER A 85 -16.78 -11.71 10.36
CA SER A 85 -17.31 -13.01 9.94
C SER A 85 -17.54 -13.06 8.42
N SER A 86 -17.87 -14.23 7.90
CA SER A 86 -18.32 -14.40 6.51
C SER A 86 -19.56 -13.57 6.16
N ASP A 87 -20.36 -13.18 7.17
CA ASP A 87 -21.56 -12.34 7.02
C ASP A 87 -21.25 -10.85 7.30
N PHE A 88 -19.98 -10.47 7.34
CA PHE A 88 -19.48 -9.12 7.63
C PHE A 88 -19.81 -8.60 9.04
N GLU A 89 -20.14 -9.46 9.99
CA GLU A 89 -20.28 -9.06 11.38
C GLU A 89 -18.90 -8.84 12.02
N PRO A 90 -18.69 -7.72 12.75
CA PRO A 90 -17.40 -7.42 13.36
C PRO A 90 -17.07 -8.42 14.47
N LEU A 91 -15.86 -8.97 14.43
CA LEU A 91 -15.38 -9.97 15.40
C LEU A 91 -14.34 -9.39 16.37
N SER A 92 -13.33 -8.69 15.85
CA SER A 92 -12.26 -8.14 16.67
C SER A 92 -11.48 -7.07 15.92
N THR A 93 -10.68 -6.30 16.66
CA THR A 93 -9.72 -5.33 16.13
C THR A 93 -8.34 -5.52 16.71
N LYS A 94 -7.33 -5.10 15.96
CA LYS A 94 -5.95 -5.00 16.41
C LYS A 94 -5.33 -3.70 15.90
N LEU A 95 -4.49 -3.08 16.70
CA LEU A 95 -3.73 -1.89 16.33
C LEU A 95 -2.25 -2.27 16.20
N ILE A 96 -1.67 -1.95 15.06
CA ILE A 96 -0.26 -2.19 14.76
C ILE A 96 0.41 -0.83 14.59
N ASP A 97 1.57 -0.65 15.22
CA ASP A 97 2.34 0.58 15.08
C ASP A 97 2.88 0.72 13.65
N ASN A 98 2.79 1.93 13.08
CA ASN A 98 3.49 2.21 11.84
C ASN A 98 5.00 2.17 12.08
N GLU A 99 5.71 1.41 11.26
CA GLU A 99 7.18 1.28 11.37
C GLU A 99 7.91 2.53 10.89
N LEU A 100 7.39 3.21 9.86
CA LEU A 100 7.76 4.54 9.41
C LEU A 100 6.50 5.40 9.26
N PRO A 101 6.62 6.73 9.24
CA PRO A 101 5.47 7.65 9.32
C PRO A 101 4.42 7.49 8.21
N ILE A 102 4.85 7.13 6.98
CA ILE A 102 4.00 7.07 5.81
C ILE A 102 3.72 5.60 5.49
N PHE A 103 2.43 5.25 5.42
CA PHE A 103 2.01 3.94 4.97
C PHE A 103 2.03 3.87 3.44
N GLY A 104 2.65 2.85 2.87
CA GLY A 104 2.70 2.60 1.44
C GLY A 104 1.71 1.54 0.98
N ALA A 105 1.84 0.31 1.49
CA ALA A 105 1.02 -0.81 1.06
C ALA A 105 0.95 -1.93 2.11
N PHE A 106 -0.07 -2.77 1.96
CA PHE A 106 -0.21 -4.05 2.65
C PHE A 106 -0.26 -5.18 1.62
N TYR A 107 0.31 -6.33 1.97
CA TYR A 107 0.27 -7.53 1.14
C TYR A 107 0.15 -8.79 2.00
N ASP A 108 -0.77 -9.66 1.62
CA ASP A 108 -0.91 -11.01 2.18
C ASP A 108 -0.32 -12.03 1.19
N SER A 109 0.76 -12.69 1.59
CA SER A 109 1.40 -13.72 0.77
C SER A 109 0.82 -15.13 0.98
N GLY A 110 -0.27 -15.25 1.74
CA GLY A 110 -0.81 -16.52 2.19
C GLY A 110 -0.20 -16.96 3.53
N ASN A 111 1.11 -16.97 3.67
CA ASN A 111 1.80 -17.41 4.89
C ASN A 111 2.14 -16.27 5.86
N ASN A 112 2.39 -15.09 5.34
CA ASN A 112 2.82 -13.92 6.10
C ASN A 112 2.17 -12.65 5.57
N TYR A 113 2.12 -11.62 6.43
CA TYR A 113 1.76 -10.27 6.05
C TYR A 113 3.01 -9.43 5.83
N TYR A 114 2.94 -8.54 4.84
CA TYR A 114 3.98 -7.57 4.54
C TYR A 114 3.39 -6.18 4.54
N VAL A 115 4.08 -5.25 5.19
CA VAL A 115 3.71 -3.83 5.24
C VAL A 115 4.87 -3.03 4.69
N LEU A 116 4.60 -2.24 3.66
CA LEU A 116 5.51 -1.23 3.15
C LEU A 116 5.21 0.10 3.84
N SER A 117 6.22 0.75 4.34
CA SER A 117 6.16 2.09 4.93
C SER A 117 7.31 2.95 4.45
N GLY A 118 7.19 4.27 4.59
CA GLY A 118 8.22 5.21 4.19
C GLY A 118 8.30 6.43 5.09
N GLN A 119 9.35 7.23 4.86
CA GLN A 119 9.49 8.54 5.48
C GLN A 119 10.19 9.52 4.53
N GLU A 120 9.84 10.79 4.67
CA GLU A 120 10.44 11.87 3.90
C GLU A 120 11.93 12.05 4.21
N ASN A 121 12.68 12.46 3.18
CA ASN A 121 14.10 12.74 3.23
C ASN A 121 14.44 14.10 2.57
N PRO A 122 13.89 15.21 3.07
CA PRO A 122 14.06 16.52 2.44
C PRO A 122 15.51 17.02 2.45
N LYS A 123 16.37 16.42 3.26
CA LYS A 123 17.81 16.74 3.32
C LYS A 123 18.65 15.89 2.38
N GLN A 124 18.04 14.98 1.61
CA GLN A 124 18.73 14.10 0.65
C GLN A 124 19.88 13.31 1.32
N ASN A 125 19.59 12.75 2.49
CA ASN A 125 20.55 12.02 3.28
C ASN A 125 20.58 10.54 2.85
N ASP A 126 21.72 10.10 2.29
CA ASP A 126 21.89 8.72 1.82
C ASP A 126 21.87 7.66 2.93
N THR A 127 22.02 8.07 4.19
CA THR A 127 21.99 7.15 5.33
C THR A 127 20.63 7.07 6.02
N LEU A 128 19.65 7.87 5.59
CA LEU A 128 18.30 7.80 6.13
C LEU A 128 17.53 6.66 5.46
N GLU A 129 16.89 5.82 6.26
CA GLU A 129 15.97 4.81 5.75
C GLU A 129 14.71 5.48 5.19
N VAL A 130 14.43 5.32 3.91
CA VAL A 130 13.31 5.98 3.22
C VAL A 130 12.17 5.03 2.91
N PHE A 131 12.45 3.74 2.73
CA PHE A 131 11.44 2.68 2.61
C PHE A 131 11.76 1.56 3.59
N ARG A 132 10.74 0.96 4.16
CA ARG A 132 10.83 -0.23 5.00
C ARG A 132 9.76 -1.23 4.63
N ILE A 133 10.17 -2.47 4.44
CA ILE A 133 9.27 -3.61 4.31
C ILE A 133 9.36 -4.41 5.60
N THR A 134 8.22 -4.59 6.28
CA THR A 134 8.13 -5.35 7.53
C THR A 134 7.28 -6.59 7.32
N LYS A 135 7.83 -7.73 7.71
CA LYS A 135 7.19 -9.04 7.68
C LYS A 135 6.58 -9.35 9.04
N TYR A 136 5.33 -9.79 9.03
CA TYR A 136 4.57 -10.26 10.20
C TYR A 136 4.08 -11.68 10.00
N ASP A 137 3.90 -12.41 11.09
CA ASP A 137 3.14 -13.66 11.08
C ASP A 137 1.62 -13.38 10.96
N LYS A 138 0.82 -14.44 10.82
CA LYS A 138 -0.65 -14.32 10.73
C LYS A 138 -1.31 -13.79 12.02
N ASN A 139 -0.58 -13.71 13.11
CA ASN A 139 -1.00 -13.10 14.38
C ASN A 139 -0.54 -11.64 14.51
N TRP A 140 0.08 -11.07 13.48
CA TRP A 140 0.67 -9.73 13.49
C TRP A 140 1.85 -9.55 14.46
N ASN A 141 2.54 -10.64 14.81
CA ASN A 141 3.83 -10.53 15.47
C ASN A 141 4.88 -10.19 14.41
N LYS A 142 5.67 -9.15 14.67
CA LYS A 142 6.77 -8.75 13.78
C LYS A 142 7.83 -9.87 13.76
N ILE A 143 8.16 -10.33 12.56
CA ILE A 143 9.20 -11.34 12.34
C ILE A 143 10.53 -10.64 12.05
N LYS A 144 10.56 -9.80 11.00
CA LYS A 144 11.77 -9.12 10.53
C LYS A 144 11.39 -7.94 9.64
N SER A 145 12.34 -7.04 9.40
CA SER A 145 12.20 -5.97 8.41
C SER A 145 13.50 -5.77 7.64
N CYS A 146 13.39 -5.18 6.45
CA CYS A 146 14.49 -4.66 5.67
C CYS A 146 14.18 -3.24 5.22
N GLY A 147 15.22 -2.44 5.00
CA GLY A 147 15.09 -1.03 4.65
C GLY A 147 15.96 -0.64 3.47
N LEU A 148 15.47 0.34 2.71
CA LEU A 148 16.20 1.00 1.64
C LEU A 148 16.56 2.41 2.10
N TYR A 149 17.84 2.75 2.00
CA TYR A 149 18.41 3.97 2.56
C TYR A 149 18.77 4.96 1.45
N GLY A 150 18.47 6.24 1.67
CA GLY A 150 18.67 7.31 0.69
C GLY A 150 17.84 7.11 -0.57
N ALA A 151 18.22 6.10 -1.36
CA ALA A 151 17.48 5.59 -2.53
C ALA A 151 17.06 6.69 -3.51
N ASN A 152 17.87 7.75 -3.62
CA ASN A 152 17.53 8.90 -4.45
C ASN A 152 16.13 9.46 -4.18
N THR A 153 15.64 9.38 -2.93
CA THR A 153 14.26 9.68 -2.54
C THR A 153 14.20 10.87 -1.59
N THR A 154 13.37 11.88 -1.92
CA THR A 154 12.95 12.96 -1.01
C THR A 154 11.57 12.68 -0.43
N VAL A 155 10.61 12.26 -1.26
CA VAL A 155 9.25 11.94 -0.83
C VAL A 155 8.86 10.54 -1.35
N PRO A 156 8.74 9.54 -0.46
CA PRO A 156 8.26 8.22 -0.85
C PRO A 156 6.76 8.25 -1.18
N PHE A 157 6.35 7.45 -2.15
CA PHE A 157 4.96 7.31 -2.63
C PHE A 157 4.37 8.60 -3.24
N ASP A 158 5.20 9.55 -3.63
CA ASP A 158 4.74 10.82 -4.19
C ASP A 158 4.01 10.61 -5.50
N ALA A 159 2.79 11.14 -5.59
CA ALA A 159 1.90 11.08 -6.75
C ALA A 159 1.74 9.65 -7.33
N GLY A 160 1.76 8.62 -6.49
CA GLY A 160 1.65 7.24 -6.94
C GLY A 160 1.05 6.31 -5.92
N SER A 161 0.63 5.14 -6.37
CA SER A 161 0.22 4.04 -5.51
C SER A 161 1.42 3.13 -5.19
N ALA A 162 1.20 2.18 -4.29
CA ALA A 162 2.17 1.12 -4.03
C ALA A 162 1.48 -0.24 -4.12
N ARG A 163 2.16 -1.20 -4.71
CA ARG A 163 1.68 -2.58 -4.88
C ARG A 163 2.79 -3.56 -4.61
N MET A 164 2.39 -4.73 -4.14
CA MET A 164 3.29 -5.87 -3.89
C MET A 164 2.72 -7.14 -4.52
N THR A 165 3.60 -8.01 -4.94
CA THR A 165 3.34 -9.38 -5.36
C THR A 165 4.55 -10.24 -5.02
N HIS A 166 4.45 -11.57 -5.13
CA HIS A 166 5.63 -12.43 -4.97
C HIS A 166 5.64 -13.53 -6.03
N SER A 167 6.83 -14.02 -6.32
CA SER A 167 7.08 -15.23 -7.10
C SER A 167 8.11 -16.10 -6.37
N GLY A 168 7.73 -17.31 -6.01
CA GLY A 168 8.55 -18.11 -5.09
C GLY A 168 8.86 -17.33 -3.81
N ASP A 169 10.13 -17.22 -3.46
CA ASP A 169 10.62 -16.50 -2.28
C ASP A 169 10.96 -15.02 -2.54
N HIS A 170 10.62 -14.48 -3.70
CA HIS A 170 10.92 -13.10 -4.09
C HIS A 170 9.68 -12.22 -3.97
N LEU A 171 9.67 -11.30 -3.00
CA LEU A 171 8.67 -10.25 -2.88
C LEU A 171 9.07 -9.07 -3.76
N LEU A 172 8.13 -8.59 -4.53
CA LEU A 172 8.30 -7.50 -5.47
C LEU A 172 7.42 -6.33 -5.06
N VAL A 173 8.02 -5.15 -4.98
CA VAL A 173 7.35 -3.89 -4.67
C VAL A 173 7.46 -2.96 -5.88
N ARG A 174 6.33 -2.37 -6.26
CA ARG A 174 6.28 -1.31 -7.27
C ARG A 174 5.57 -0.10 -6.70
N THR A 175 6.22 1.07 -6.79
CA THR A 175 5.70 2.35 -6.31
C THR A 175 6.31 3.52 -7.07
N CYS A 176 6.09 4.73 -6.60
CA CYS A 176 6.65 5.97 -7.10
C CYS A 176 7.29 6.76 -5.96
N HIS A 177 8.20 7.67 -6.30
CA HIS A 177 8.81 8.60 -5.36
C HIS A 177 9.17 9.92 -6.04
N GLU A 178 9.35 10.98 -5.26
CA GLU A 178 10.08 12.16 -5.68
C GLU A 178 11.57 11.91 -5.44
N MET A 179 12.39 12.14 -6.49
CA MET A 179 13.83 11.96 -6.43
C MET A 179 14.56 13.15 -5.78
N TYR A 180 15.84 12.98 -5.54
CA TYR A 180 16.74 14.07 -5.20
C TYR A 180 16.76 15.13 -6.30
N LYS A 181 17.17 16.30 -5.91
CA LYS A 181 17.32 17.43 -6.81
C LYS A 181 18.28 17.12 -7.94
N SER A 182 17.84 17.24 -9.17
CA SER A 182 18.64 17.01 -10.35
C SER A 182 19.40 18.27 -10.79
N SER A 183 20.22 18.14 -11.84
CA SER A 183 21.05 19.24 -12.36
C SER A 183 20.27 20.42 -12.91
N ASP A 184 19.00 20.24 -13.26
CA ASP A 184 18.08 21.31 -13.70
C ASP A 184 17.48 22.09 -12.53
N GLY A 185 17.77 21.68 -11.30
CA GLY A 185 17.30 22.33 -10.08
C GLY A 185 15.93 21.85 -9.58
N ASN A 186 15.32 20.84 -10.23
CA ASN A 186 14.02 20.31 -9.87
C ASN A 186 14.13 18.91 -9.24
N ASN A 187 13.13 18.58 -8.43
CA ASN A 187 12.90 17.21 -8.00
C ASN A 187 11.90 16.58 -8.99
N HIS A 188 12.28 15.47 -9.59
CA HIS A 188 11.44 14.73 -10.52
C HIS A 188 10.88 13.48 -9.85
N GLN A 189 9.69 13.05 -10.28
CA GLN A 189 9.15 11.76 -9.86
C GLN A 189 9.71 10.63 -10.73
N ALA A 190 9.83 9.46 -10.14
CA ALA A 190 10.16 8.23 -10.83
C ALA A 190 9.48 7.03 -10.20
N ASN A 191 9.30 5.97 -10.99
CA ASN A 191 8.85 4.69 -10.49
C ASN A 191 9.97 4.01 -9.70
N VAL A 192 9.61 3.36 -8.61
CA VAL A 192 10.50 2.56 -7.77
C VAL A 192 10.10 1.10 -7.86
N THR A 193 11.10 0.24 -8.02
CA THR A 193 10.93 -1.21 -7.94
C THR A 193 11.92 -1.76 -6.92
N ILE A 194 11.47 -2.63 -6.02
CA ILE A 194 12.29 -3.26 -4.98
C ILE A 194 12.03 -4.75 -5.00
N GLU A 195 13.09 -5.54 -4.94
CA GLU A 195 13.03 -6.98 -4.73
C GLU A 195 13.56 -7.34 -3.34
N VAL A 196 12.85 -8.23 -2.66
CA VAL A 196 13.20 -8.71 -1.33
C VAL A 196 13.19 -10.24 -1.32
N ASP A 197 14.27 -10.83 -0.86
CA ASP A 197 14.29 -12.24 -0.47
C ASP A 197 13.45 -12.42 0.79
N MET A 198 12.34 -13.12 0.67
CA MET A 198 11.34 -13.24 1.73
C MET A 198 11.80 -14.07 2.94
N PRO A 199 12.61 -15.14 2.80
CA PRO A 199 13.18 -15.87 3.93
C PRO A 199 14.14 -15.04 4.76
N SER A 200 15.12 -14.43 4.12
CA SER A 200 16.15 -13.64 4.80
C SER A 200 15.71 -12.23 5.13
N MET A 201 14.64 -11.71 4.52
CA MET A 201 14.24 -10.31 4.55
C MET A 201 15.44 -9.39 4.22
N THR A 202 16.00 -9.61 3.05
CA THR A 202 17.11 -8.83 2.51
C THR A 202 16.68 -8.25 1.17
N ILE A 203 16.90 -6.96 0.95
CA ILE A 203 16.71 -6.35 -0.36
C ILE A 203 17.83 -6.88 -1.27
N THR A 204 17.44 -7.58 -2.32
CA THR A 204 18.36 -8.21 -3.28
C THR A 204 18.60 -7.31 -4.48
N ASP A 205 17.62 -6.50 -4.86
CA ASP A 205 17.75 -5.52 -5.92
C ASP A 205 16.77 -4.36 -5.74
N SER A 206 17.10 -3.20 -6.33
CA SER A 206 16.20 -2.04 -6.35
C SER A 206 16.53 -1.12 -7.52
N TYR A 207 15.49 -0.47 -8.04
CA TYR A 207 15.67 0.59 -9.02
C TYR A 207 14.90 1.85 -8.59
N THR A 208 15.62 2.96 -8.52
CA THR A 208 15.14 4.24 -7.98
C THR A 208 15.47 5.41 -8.91
N GLY A 209 15.78 5.12 -10.16
CA GLY A 209 16.09 6.10 -11.19
C GLY A 209 14.99 6.24 -12.23
N ILE A 210 15.28 7.06 -13.22
CA ILE A 210 14.40 7.26 -14.38
C ILE A 210 14.51 6.06 -15.30
N MET A 211 13.38 5.42 -15.59
CA MET A 211 13.31 4.33 -16.54
C MET A 211 12.77 4.87 -17.88
N ASN A 212 13.60 4.80 -18.91
CA ASN A 212 13.21 5.12 -20.27
C ASN A 212 13.11 3.84 -21.11
N VAL A 213 12.12 3.78 -21.96
CA VAL A 213 11.94 2.70 -22.95
C VAL A 213 12.05 3.27 -24.36
N ASP A 214 12.34 2.42 -25.34
CA ASP A 214 12.57 2.85 -26.73
C ASP A 214 11.37 3.58 -27.36
N TYR A 215 10.17 3.33 -26.86
CA TYR A 215 8.92 3.89 -27.36
C TYR A 215 8.40 5.09 -26.56
N GLY A 216 9.09 5.49 -25.51
CA GLY A 216 8.68 6.60 -24.69
C GLY A 216 9.35 6.64 -23.32
N TYR A 217 8.97 7.62 -22.55
CA TYR A 217 9.51 7.89 -21.25
C TYR A 217 8.57 7.34 -20.18
N VAL A 218 9.03 6.36 -19.39
CA VAL A 218 8.25 5.72 -18.32
C VAL A 218 8.93 5.99 -16.98
N SER A 219 9.12 7.26 -16.65
CA SER A 219 9.75 7.61 -15.38
C SER A 219 8.78 7.69 -14.23
N HIS A 220 7.53 8.09 -14.51
CA HIS A 220 6.51 8.37 -13.51
C HIS A 220 5.16 7.79 -13.94
N SER A 221 4.45 7.27 -12.99
CA SER A 221 3.07 6.83 -13.17
C SER A 221 2.27 7.04 -11.88
N PHE A 222 0.96 7.25 -12.03
CA PHE A 222 0.08 7.51 -10.90
C PHE A 222 -0.40 6.23 -10.22
N ASN A 223 -0.74 5.21 -10.99
CA ASN A 223 -1.17 3.91 -10.50
C ASN A 223 -0.16 2.85 -10.90
N GLN A 224 0.42 2.19 -9.94
CA GLN A 224 1.31 1.07 -10.15
C GLN A 224 0.56 -0.23 -9.87
N PHE A 225 0.58 -1.15 -10.80
CA PHE A 225 0.16 -2.53 -10.63
C PHE A 225 1.33 -3.44 -10.92
N ILE A 226 1.47 -4.50 -10.13
CA ILE A 226 2.48 -5.52 -10.35
C ILE A 226 1.89 -6.89 -10.07
N LYS A 227 2.14 -7.84 -10.97
CA LYS A 227 1.70 -9.23 -10.88
C LYS A 227 2.78 -10.16 -11.42
N THR A 228 2.69 -11.42 -11.05
CA THR A 228 3.47 -12.50 -11.64
C THR A 228 2.55 -13.52 -12.28
N ASP A 229 2.98 -14.11 -13.39
CA ASP A 229 2.34 -15.27 -14.04
C ASP A 229 3.05 -16.59 -13.72
N GLY A 230 3.99 -16.55 -12.77
CA GLY A 230 4.86 -17.64 -12.38
C GLY A 230 6.21 -17.64 -13.08
N ASN A 231 6.31 -17.06 -14.28
CA ASN A 231 7.55 -16.99 -15.05
C ASN A 231 8.00 -15.56 -15.32
N HIS A 232 7.07 -14.63 -15.33
CA HIS A 232 7.34 -13.23 -15.64
C HIS A 232 6.73 -12.32 -14.58
N ILE A 233 7.32 -11.16 -14.45
CA ILE A 233 6.76 -10.05 -13.70
C ILE A 233 6.18 -9.09 -14.71
N VAL A 234 4.94 -8.67 -14.48
CA VAL A 234 4.23 -7.74 -15.34
C VAL A 234 3.77 -6.57 -14.49
N ALA A 235 4.15 -5.36 -14.90
CA ALA A 235 3.65 -4.12 -14.33
C ALA A 235 2.73 -3.42 -15.35
N LEU A 236 1.60 -2.92 -14.87
CA LEU A 236 0.73 -2.03 -15.61
C LEU A 236 0.68 -0.71 -14.87
N ASP A 237 1.11 0.34 -15.53
CA ASP A 237 1.21 1.67 -14.96
C ASP A 237 0.30 2.64 -15.73
N HIS A 238 -0.28 3.58 -15.01
CA HIS A 238 -0.98 4.72 -15.60
C HIS A 238 0.06 5.84 -15.80
N GLY A 239 0.75 5.79 -16.94
CA GLY A 239 1.88 6.68 -17.23
C GLY A 239 1.47 8.13 -17.40
N ASP A 240 2.18 9.02 -16.72
CA ASP A 240 2.01 10.48 -16.82
C ASP A 240 2.94 11.13 -17.84
N ALA A 241 4.06 10.50 -18.16
CA ALA A 241 5.00 11.01 -19.15
C ALA A 241 4.40 10.97 -20.58
N HIS A 242 4.92 11.85 -21.44
CA HIS A 242 4.44 11.86 -22.84
C HIS A 242 5.02 10.69 -23.65
N PRO A 243 4.19 9.96 -24.42
CA PRO A 243 2.73 10.05 -24.48
C PRO A 243 2.08 9.46 -23.22
N ARG A 244 1.10 10.17 -22.65
CA ARG A 244 0.30 9.66 -21.52
C ARG A 244 -0.50 8.45 -21.97
N SER A 245 -0.35 7.34 -21.25
CA SER A 245 -0.91 6.07 -21.69
C SER A 245 -0.99 5.06 -20.55
N ALA A 246 -1.75 3.98 -20.74
CA ALA A 246 -1.53 2.77 -19.99
C ALA A 246 -0.28 2.07 -20.54
N VAL A 247 0.68 1.82 -19.65
CA VAL A 247 1.97 1.25 -20.04
C VAL A 247 2.09 -0.13 -19.42
N LEU A 248 2.13 -1.15 -20.26
CA LEU A 248 2.40 -2.53 -19.86
C LEU A 248 3.90 -2.80 -19.98
N VAL A 249 4.53 -3.14 -18.87
CA VAL A 249 5.94 -3.49 -18.81
C VAL A 249 6.08 -4.94 -18.40
N LYS A 250 6.72 -5.73 -19.23
CA LYS A 250 7.07 -7.11 -18.94
C LYS A 250 8.54 -7.19 -18.57
N TYR A 251 8.81 -7.75 -17.42
CA TYR A 251 10.15 -7.96 -16.92
C TYR A 251 10.57 -9.40 -17.14
N ASN A 252 11.72 -9.60 -17.76
CA ASN A 252 12.39 -10.88 -17.73
C ASN A 252 13.21 -10.92 -16.44
N SER A 253 12.74 -11.68 -15.46
CA SER A 253 13.47 -11.88 -14.22
C SER A 253 14.09 -13.28 -14.23
N ASP A 254 15.38 -13.30 -14.10
CA ASP A 254 16.09 -14.52 -13.70
C ASP A 254 16.46 -14.39 -12.23
N PHE A 255 15.55 -14.82 -11.36
CA PHE A 255 15.76 -14.75 -9.90
C PHE A 255 16.97 -15.58 -9.44
N THR A 256 17.50 -16.44 -10.29
CA THR A 256 18.69 -17.24 -9.96
C THR A 256 19.97 -16.40 -9.94
N THR A 257 19.98 -15.26 -10.61
CA THR A 257 21.13 -14.35 -10.65
C THR A 257 21.10 -13.27 -9.56
N GLY A 258 20.02 -13.18 -8.81
CA GLY A 258 19.81 -12.14 -7.78
C GLY A 258 19.72 -10.72 -8.34
N LYS A 259 19.42 -10.58 -9.63
CA LYS A 259 19.19 -9.29 -10.28
C LYS A 259 17.75 -9.22 -10.76
N PHE A 260 16.96 -8.47 -10.04
CA PHE A 260 15.60 -8.11 -10.47
C PHE A 260 15.63 -7.17 -11.67
N PHE A 261 16.71 -6.40 -11.83
CA PHE A 261 16.76 -5.42 -12.88
C PHE A 261 16.71 -6.14 -14.21
N PRO A 262 15.65 -5.94 -15.01
CA PRO A 262 15.55 -6.66 -16.24
C PRO A 262 16.71 -6.24 -17.14
N SER A 263 17.49 -7.21 -17.57
CA SER A 263 18.36 -7.01 -18.74
C SER A 263 17.52 -6.64 -19.97
N TYR A 264 16.22 -6.81 -19.87
CA TYR A 264 15.25 -6.51 -20.90
C TYR A 264 13.86 -6.23 -20.30
N PHE A 265 13.23 -5.14 -20.70
CA PHE A 265 11.81 -4.87 -20.48
C PHE A 265 11.16 -4.49 -21.81
N GLU A 266 9.88 -4.80 -21.94
CA GLU A 266 9.11 -4.56 -23.15
C GLU A 266 7.89 -3.70 -22.83
N GLN A 267 7.76 -2.60 -23.53
CA GLN A 267 6.51 -1.85 -23.58
C GLN A 267 5.60 -2.53 -24.60
N VAL A 268 4.57 -3.22 -24.11
CA VAL A 268 3.71 -4.06 -24.97
C VAL A 268 2.58 -3.25 -25.61
N SER A 269 2.08 -2.25 -24.91
CA SER A 269 1.08 -1.35 -25.47
C SER A 269 1.13 0.03 -24.84
N ASN A 270 0.74 1.01 -25.64
CA ASN A 270 0.59 2.40 -25.26
C ASN A 270 -0.81 2.84 -25.62
N ILE A 271 -1.66 3.08 -24.64
CA ILE A 271 -3.04 3.53 -24.83
C ILE A 271 -3.16 4.92 -24.23
N ASP A 272 -3.60 5.87 -25.02
CA ASP A 272 -3.88 7.21 -24.52
C ASP A 272 -5.12 7.18 -23.60
N VAL A 273 -4.87 7.15 -22.32
CA VAL A 273 -5.92 7.11 -21.28
C VAL A 273 -6.64 8.46 -21.09
N VAL A 274 -6.10 9.53 -21.63
CA VAL A 274 -6.76 10.84 -21.58
C VAL A 274 -7.87 10.93 -22.65
N THR A 275 -7.66 10.28 -23.79
CA THR A 275 -8.61 10.29 -24.90
C THR A 275 -9.79 9.33 -24.71
N TYR A 276 -9.62 8.30 -23.87
CA TYR A 276 -10.61 7.22 -23.68
C TYR A 276 -10.91 6.98 -22.20
N PRO A 277 -11.56 7.95 -21.52
CA PRO A 277 -11.85 7.83 -20.08
C PRO A 277 -12.82 6.70 -19.74
N GLU A 278 -13.58 6.18 -20.69
CA GLU A 278 -14.50 5.06 -20.53
C GLU A 278 -13.80 3.68 -20.44
N TYR A 279 -12.52 3.59 -20.76
CA TYR A 279 -11.81 2.33 -20.63
C TYR A 279 -11.34 2.12 -19.20
N THR A 280 -11.97 1.21 -18.51
CA THR A 280 -11.51 0.72 -17.20
C THR A 280 -10.64 -0.50 -17.42
N LEU A 281 -9.36 -0.40 -17.10
CA LEU A 281 -8.47 -1.56 -17.05
C LEU A 281 -8.69 -2.27 -15.71
N SER A 282 -9.29 -3.45 -15.76
CA SER A 282 -9.38 -4.34 -14.60
C SER A 282 -8.37 -5.48 -14.76
N LEU A 283 -7.49 -5.65 -13.78
CA LEU A 283 -6.53 -6.75 -13.69
C LEU A 283 -7.03 -7.82 -12.74
#